data_906240a24ea08492264123ee71c74f3d
#
_entry.id   906240a24ea08492264123ee71c74f3d
#
_cell.length_a   1.000
_cell.length_b   1.000
_cell.length_c   1.000
_cell.angle_alpha   90.00
_cell.angle_beta   90.00
_cell.angle_gamma   90.00
#
_symmetry.space_group_name_H-M   'P 1'
#
loop_
_entity.id
_entity.type
_entity.pdbx_description
1 polymer ?
#
loop_
_entity_poly.entity_id
_entity_poly.type
_entity_poly.pdbx_seq_one_letter_code
_entity_poly.pdbx_strand_id
1 'polypeptide(L)' 'MPETDLQRLATIILGEPVEEWLLARHRARCSYRTIADELAEATGGQVRVTRQAIGLWRQAADKEQT' A
#
# COMPACT_ATOMS: atom_id res chain seq x y z
N MET A 1 3.64 -4.10 -14.37
CA MET A 1 2.59 -3.09 -14.53
C MET A 1 3.06 -1.74 -14.03
N PRO A 2 2.71 -0.68 -14.73
CA PRO A 2 3.06 0.64 -14.24
C PRO A 2 2.33 0.93 -12.92
N GLU A 3 2.98 1.66 -12.06
CA GLU A 3 2.44 2.10 -10.79
C GLU A 3 1.24 3.03 -11.03
N THR A 4 0.18 2.87 -10.24
CA THR A 4 -0.95 3.79 -10.35
C THR A 4 -0.57 5.15 -9.76
N ASP A 5 -1.34 6.19 -10.12
CA ASP A 5 -1.10 7.53 -9.58
C ASP A 5 -1.21 7.55 -8.06
N LEU A 6 -2.13 6.79 -7.49
CA LEU A 6 -2.29 6.69 -6.03
C LEU A 6 -1.09 6.02 -5.37
N GLN A 7 -0.56 4.96 -6.00
CA GLN A 7 0.63 4.28 -5.48
C GLN A 7 1.83 5.22 -5.49
N ARG A 8 2.00 5.98 -6.58
CA ARG A 8 3.07 6.95 -6.69
C ARG A 8 2.95 8.04 -5.64
N LEU A 9 1.76 8.57 -5.44
CA LEU A 9 1.51 9.59 -4.43
C LEU A 9 1.83 9.05 -3.04
N ALA A 10 1.39 7.83 -2.73
CA ALA A 10 1.68 7.20 -1.44
C ALA A 10 3.19 7.06 -1.24
N THR A 11 3.92 6.60 -2.25
CA THR A 11 5.37 6.46 -2.18
C THR A 11 6.05 7.80 -1.86
N ILE A 12 5.61 8.87 -2.51
CA ILE A 12 6.17 10.20 -2.28
C ILE A 12 5.92 10.66 -0.85
N ILE A 13 4.69 10.51 -0.37
CA ILE A 13 4.32 10.99 0.97
C ILE A 13 5.00 10.15 2.07
N LEU A 14 5.03 8.83 1.88
CA LEU A 14 5.65 7.93 2.86
C LEU A 14 7.18 8.03 2.89
N GLY A 15 7.78 8.47 1.78
CA GLY A 15 9.23 8.54 1.66
C GLY A 15 9.87 7.17 1.44
N GLU A 16 9.08 6.16 1.09
CA GLU A 16 9.56 4.81 0.79
C GLU A 16 8.59 4.15 -0.18
N PRO A 17 9.03 3.10 -0.91
CA PRO A 17 8.13 2.41 -1.84
C PRO A 17 6.90 1.87 -1.13
N VAL A 18 5.71 2.17 -1.64
CA VAL A 18 4.47 1.75 -1.02
C VAL A 18 4.35 0.22 -0.95
N GLU A 19 4.94 -0.49 -1.90
CA GLU A 19 4.94 -1.94 -1.91
C GLU A 19 5.68 -2.51 -0.70
N GLU A 20 6.82 -1.94 -0.35
CA GLU A 20 7.57 -2.37 0.82
C GLU A 20 6.84 -2.05 2.11
N TRP A 21 6.24 -0.87 2.18
CA TRP A 21 5.43 -0.48 3.33
C TRP A 21 4.27 -1.45 3.53
N LEU A 22 3.58 -1.79 2.45
CA LEU A 22 2.48 -2.75 2.44
C LEU A 22 2.91 -4.13 2.93
N LEU A 23 4.00 -4.64 2.38
CA LEU A 23 4.50 -5.97 2.73
C LEU A 23 4.92 -6.05 4.19
N ALA A 24 5.53 -4.99 4.72
CA ALA A 24 5.91 -4.94 6.13
C ALA A 24 4.67 -5.07 7.03
N ARG A 25 3.59 -4.39 6.70
CA ARG A 25 2.35 -4.47 7.46
C ARG A 25 1.67 -5.83 7.32
N HIS A 26 1.73 -6.40 6.12
CA HIS A 26 1.19 -7.73 5.89
C HIS A 26 1.96 -8.78 6.70
N ARG A 27 3.28 -8.67 6.77
CA ARG A 27 4.11 -9.56 7.60
C ARG A 27 3.79 -9.41 9.09
N ALA A 28 3.37 -8.22 9.51
CA ALA A 28 2.94 -7.97 10.88
C ALA A 28 1.50 -8.45 11.12
N ARG A 29 0.91 -9.15 10.15
CA ARG A 29 -0.43 -9.72 10.22
C ARG A 29 -1.56 -8.71 10.35
N CYS A 30 -1.36 -7.52 9.81
CA CYS A 30 -2.43 -6.54 9.74
C CYS A 30 -3.44 -6.97 8.67
N SER A 31 -4.73 -6.79 8.95
CA SER A 31 -5.75 -7.06 7.95
C SER A 31 -5.68 -5.99 6.85
N TYR A 32 -6.20 -6.31 5.68
CA TYR A 32 -6.22 -5.34 4.57
C TYR A 32 -6.97 -4.08 4.93
N ARG A 33 -8.03 -4.21 5.72
CA ARG A 33 -8.78 -3.04 6.20
C ARG A 33 -7.90 -2.16 7.09
N THR A 34 -7.18 -2.76 8.01
CA THR A 34 -6.26 -2.04 8.90
C THR A 34 -5.15 -1.35 8.09
N ILE A 35 -4.60 -2.05 7.09
CA ILE A 35 -3.57 -1.48 6.23
C ILE A 35 -4.12 -0.27 5.47
N ALA A 36 -5.32 -0.37 4.93
CA ALA A 36 -5.97 0.74 4.22
C ALA A 36 -6.17 1.94 5.16
N ASP A 37 -6.63 1.70 6.39
CA ASP A 37 -6.83 2.76 7.37
C ASP A 37 -5.51 3.42 7.76
N GLU A 38 -4.48 2.62 8.00
CA GLU A 38 -3.15 3.14 8.33
C GLU A 38 -2.55 3.93 7.18
N LEU A 39 -2.76 3.49 5.95
CA LEU A 39 -2.28 4.22 4.78
C LEU A 39 -2.95 5.59 4.68
N ALA A 40 -4.25 5.64 4.91
CA ALA A 40 -4.97 6.91 4.91
C ALA A 40 -4.41 7.86 5.98
N GLU A 41 -4.15 7.35 7.18
CA GLU A 41 -3.56 8.17 8.25
C GLU A 41 -2.14 8.62 7.91
N ALA A 42 -1.32 7.71 7.41
CA ALA A 42 0.07 8.01 7.10
C ALA A 42 0.21 9.04 5.97
N THR A 43 -0.80 9.14 5.11
CA THR A 43 -0.79 10.10 3.99
C THR A 43 -1.66 11.32 4.25
N GLY A 44 -2.12 11.51 5.49
CA GLY A 44 -2.96 12.64 5.84
C GLY A 44 -4.31 12.63 5.14
N GLY A 45 -4.81 11.45 4.80
CA GLY A 45 -6.08 11.28 4.11
C GLY A 45 -6.02 11.47 2.61
N GLN A 46 -4.83 11.70 2.04
CA GLN A 46 -4.69 11.92 0.60
C GLN A 46 -4.77 10.62 -0.20
N VAL A 47 -4.38 9.51 0.40
CA VAL A 47 -4.46 8.20 -0.26
C VAL A 47 -5.46 7.34 0.51
N ARG A 48 -6.68 7.30 0.00
CA ARG A 48 -7.75 6.47 0.57
C ARG A 48 -8.10 5.38 -0.42
N VAL A 49 -7.88 4.14 -0.01
CA VAL A 49 -8.14 2.98 -0.86
C VAL A 49 -8.99 1.97 -0.11
N THR A 50 -9.62 1.07 -0.88
CA THR A 50 -10.40 -0.02 -0.29
C THR A 50 -9.47 -1.17 0.08
N ARG A 51 -9.97 -2.07 0.93
CA ARG A 51 -9.25 -3.31 1.24
C ARG A 51 -8.96 -4.13 -0.01
N GLN A 52 -9.85 -4.06 -1.01
CA GLN A 52 -9.64 -4.76 -2.28
C GLN A 52 -8.44 -4.21 -3.03
N ALA A 53 -8.29 -2.88 -3.05
CA ALA A 53 -7.14 -2.24 -3.68
C ALA A 53 -5.83 -2.66 -2.99
N ILE A 54 -5.84 -2.72 -1.66
CA ILE A 54 -4.67 -3.17 -0.89
C ILE A 54 -4.31 -4.61 -1.28
N GLY A 55 -5.30 -5.48 -1.40
CA GLY A 55 -5.07 -6.86 -1.83
C GLY A 55 -4.44 -6.95 -3.21
N LEU A 56 -4.93 -6.15 -4.16
CA LEU A 56 -4.39 -6.10 -5.50
C LEU A 56 -2.94 -5.58 -5.52
N TRP A 57 -2.66 -4.54 -4.75
CA TRP A 57 -1.33 -3.97 -4.66
C TRP A 57 -0.35 -4.98 -4.04
N ARG A 58 -0.78 -5.72 -3.02
CA ARG A 58 0.04 -6.75 -2.41
C ARG A 58 0.36 -7.87 -3.40
N GLN A 59 -0.63 -8.30 -4.20
CA GLN A 59 -0.40 -9.33 -5.21
C GLN A 59 0.60 -8.87 -6.25
N ALA A 60 0.50 -7.63 -6.69
CA ALA A 60 1.44 -7.06 -7.66
C ALA A 60 2.85 -7.01 -7.07
N ALA A 61 2.99 -6.63 -5.80
CA ALA A 61 4.28 -6.57 -5.12
C ALA A 61 4.90 -7.96 -5.00
N ASP A 62 4.10 -8.97 -4.66
CA ASP A 62 4.58 -10.36 -4.60
C ASP A 62 5.13 -10.83 -5.94
N LYS A 63 4.44 -10.49 -7.03
CA LYS A 63 4.89 -10.87 -8.38
C LYS A 63 6.21 -10.22 -8.75
N GLU A 64 6.41 -8.98 -8.36
CA GLU A 64 7.63 -8.25 -8.69
C GLU A 64 8.84 -8.78 -7.92
N GLN A 65 8.61 -9.41 -6.78
CA GLN A 65 9.69 -9.93 -5.95
C GLN A 65 10.08 -11.36 -6.28
N THR A 66 9.36 -12.02 -7.14
CA THR A 66 9.72 -13.33 -7.65
C THR A 66 10.36 -13.21 -9.02
#